data_b1bfdc749d5c805f1492b4af81620d6f
#
_entry.id   b1bfdc749d5c805f1492b4af81620d6f
#
_cell.length_a   1.000
_cell.length_b   1.000
_cell.length_c   1.000
_cell.angle_alpha   90.00
_cell.angle_beta   90.00
_cell.angle_gamma   90.00
#
_symmetry.space_group_name_H-M   'P 1'
#
loop_
_entity.id
_entity.type
_entity.pdbx_description
1 polymer ?
#
loop_
_entity_poly.entity_id
_entity_poly.type
_entity_poly.pdbx_seq_one_letter_code
_entity_poly.pdbx_strand_id
1 'polypeptide(L)'
;MKNIISTLLLSAAASFSGYAQQANEAITYYLPKTAVHVNVIIEKTNYTPGQLAEYAQRYMRLDNVSLEAYTTYRIIATNMYTTAEPDASKLFSLEIDKNHFINNVSKTDKGLLLAINGEGRDNTVIPTFTPSKPQPILNSKDYMSQDIL
;
A
#
# COMPACT_ATOMS: atom_id res chain seq x y z
N MET A 1 -59.36 24.02 -38.37
CA MET A 1 -58.39 23.00 -38.76
C MET A 1 -57.03 23.16 -38.03
N LYS A 2 -56.57 24.37 -37.67
CA LYS A 2 -55.30 24.57 -36.96
C LYS A 2 -55.25 23.96 -35.52
N ASN A 3 -56.35 23.90 -34.81
CA ASN A 3 -56.41 23.43 -33.42
C ASN A 3 -56.40 21.89 -33.27
N ILE A 4 -56.83 21.17 -34.32
CA ILE A 4 -56.88 19.70 -34.32
C ILE A 4 -55.47 19.11 -34.52
N ILE A 5 -54.63 19.80 -35.31
CA ILE A 5 -53.24 19.37 -35.55
C ILE A 5 -52.41 19.55 -34.28
N SER A 6 -52.66 20.64 -33.50
CA SER A 6 -51.94 20.91 -32.27
C SER A 6 -52.25 19.88 -31.15
N THR A 7 -53.45 19.42 -31.04
CA THR A 7 -53.86 18.37 -30.06
C THR A 7 -53.31 17.00 -30.46
N LEU A 8 -53.19 16.70 -31.74
CA LEU A 8 -52.64 15.42 -32.20
C LEU A 8 -51.12 15.33 -31.96
N LEU A 9 -50.41 16.45 -32.10
CA LEU A 9 -48.97 16.49 -31.80
C LEU A 9 -48.69 16.36 -30.31
N LEU A 10 -49.54 16.90 -29.44
CA LEU A 10 -49.38 16.83 -27.99
C LEU A 10 -49.67 15.42 -27.45
N SER A 11 -50.57 14.65 -28.06
CA SER A 11 -50.86 13.28 -27.65
C SER A 11 -49.78 12.27 -28.08
N ALA A 12 -49.03 12.55 -29.15
CA ALA A 12 -47.92 11.70 -29.60
C ALA A 12 -46.66 11.84 -28.71
N ALA A 13 -46.50 12.99 -28.03
CA ALA A 13 -45.36 13.21 -27.11
C ALA A 13 -45.53 12.51 -25.73
N ALA A 14 -46.76 12.18 -25.36
CA ALA A 14 -47.04 11.53 -24.07
C ALA A 14 -46.79 10.01 -24.05
N SER A 15 -46.60 9.37 -25.19
CA SER A 15 -46.43 7.91 -25.29
C SER A 15 -44.99 7.41 -25.19
N PHE A 16 -43.99 8.30 -25.07
CA PHE A 16 -42.59 7.91 -24.95
C PHE A 16 -42.05 7.82 -23.51
N SER A 17 -42.85 8.05 -22.50
CA SER A 17 -42.40 8.09 -21.10
C SER A 17 -42.64 6.78 -20.31
N GLY A 18 -42.67 5.63 -20.96
CA GLY A 18 -43.04 4.37 -20.32
C GLY A 18 -41.99 3.25 -20.23
N TYR A 19 -40.81 3.43 -20.73
CA TYR A 19 -39.73 2.42 -20.55
C TYR A 19 -38.59 2.95 -19.67
N ALA A 20 -38.94 3.23 -18.40
CA ALA A 20 -37.91 3.16 -17.38
C ALA A 20 -37.49 1.68 -17.27
N GLN A 21 -36.49 1.25 -18.02
CA GLN A 21 -35.78 0.02 -17.75
C GLN A 21 -35.36 0.08 -16.28
N GLN A 22 -35.94 -0.80 -15.44
CA GLN A 22 -35.32 -1.11 -14.16
C GLN A 22 -33.90 -1.57 -14.47
N ALA A 23 -32.96 -0.67 -14.30
CA ALA A 23 -31.54 -1.03 -14.34
C ALA A 23 -31.35 -2.03 -13.20
N ASN A 24 -31.21 -3.30 -13.51
CA ASN A 24 -30.73 -4.28 -12.57
C ASN A 24 -29.39 -3.73 -12.06
N GLU A 25 -29.32 -3.43 -10.76
CA GLU A 25 -28.09 -2.95 -10.16
C GLU A 25 -27.06 -4.08 -10.25
N ALA A 26 -26.20 -3.99 -11.25
CA ALA A 26 -25.10 -4.93 -11.40
C ALA A 26 -23.95 -4.51 -10.48
N ILE A 27 -23.58 -5.37 -9.54
CA ILE A 27 -22.42 -5.17 -8.67
C ILE A 27 -21.20 -5.79 -9.33
N THR A 28 -20.20 -4.95 -9.62
CA THR A 28 -18.91 -5.41 -10.13
C THR A 28 -17.93 -5.67 -9.00
N TYR A 29 -17.14 -6.72 -9.13
CA TYR A 29 -16.09 -7.08 -8.17
C TYR A 29 -14.91 -7.75 -8.87
N TYR A 30 -13.75 -7.71 -8.18
CA TYR A 30 -12.53 -8.40 -8.60
C TYR A 30 -12.29 -9.63 -7.75
N LEU A 31 -11.71 -10.67 -8.34
CA LEU A 31 -11.15 -11.78 -7.57
C LEU A 31 -9.77 -11.40 -7.01
N PRO A 32 -9.37 -11.99 -5.87
CA PRO A 32 -8.08 -11.72 -5.27
C PRO A 32 -6.94 -12.38 -6.05
N LYS A 33 -5.82 -11.67 -6.15
CA LYS A 33 -4.50 -12.22 -6.43
C LYS A 33 -3.59 -11.97 -5.24
N THR A 34 -2.67 -12.88 -4.98
CA THR A 34 -1.69 -12.71 -3.92
C THR A 34 -0.56 -11.80 -4.41
N ALA A 35 -0.36 -10.67 -3.70
CA ALA A 35 0.79 -9.81 -3.87
C ALA A 35 1.79 -10.09 -2.73
N VAL A 36 3.07 -10.21 -3.07
CA VAL A 36 4.16 -10.40 -2.11
C VAL A 36 4.89 -9.07 -1.94
N HIS A 37 4.95 -8.58 -0.72
CA HIS A 37 5.66 -7.37 -0.35
C HIS A 37 6.96 -7.73 0.35
N VAL A 38 8.05 -7.13 -0.10
CA VAL A 38 9.37 -7.31 0.51
C VAL A 38 9.86 -5.94 0.99
N ASN A 39 9.98 -5.80 2.31
CA ASN A 39 10.53 -4.61 2.94
C ASN A 39 12.00 -4.87 3.27
N VAL A 40 12.88 -4.00 2.80
CA VAL A 40 14.31 -4.05 3.08
C VAL A 40 14.70 -2.79 3.83
N ILE A 41 15.23 -2.96 5.04
CA ILE A 41 15.76 -1.85 5.83
C ILE A 41 17.27 -1.77 5.63
N ILE A 42 17.70 -0.61 5.17
CA ILE A 42 19.09 -0.33 4.85
C ILE A 42 19.63 0.73 5.81
N GLU A 43 20.70 0.42 6.50
CA GLU A 43 21.50 1.38 7.24
C GLU A 43 22.48 2.07 6.29
N LYS A 44 22.47 3.39 6.30
CA LYS A 44 23.45 4.21 5.57
C LYS A 44 24.38 4.86 6.59
N THR A 45 25.66 4.53 6.52
CA THR A 45 26.69 5.13 7.35
C THR A 45 27.54 6.07 6.52
N ASN A 46 27.57 7.34 6.90
CA ASN A 46 28.45 8.34 6.30
C ASN A 46 29.64 8.55 7.23
N TYR A 47 30.83 8.27 6.73
CA TYR A 47 32.07 8.58 7.41
C TYR A 47 32.67 9.86 6.87
N THR A 48 33.11 10.75 7.77
CA THR A 48 33.87 11.94 7.43
C THR A 48 35.11 11.97 8.31
N PRO A 49 36.33 12.02 7.73
CA PRO A 49 37.56 12.06 8.51
C PRO A 49 37.62 13.31 9.38
N GLY A 50 38.06 13.14 10.61
CA GLY A 50 38.30 14.27 11.52
C GLY A 50 39.56 15.05 11.13
N GLN A 51 39.73 16.25 11.68
CA GLN A 51 40.90 17.11 11.42
C GLN A 51 42.25 16.47 11.78
N LEU A 52 42.23 15.50 12.69
CA LEU A 52 43.41 14.79 13.14
C LEU A 52 43.58 13.41 12.52
N ALA A 53 42.79 13.07 11.49
CA ALA A 53 42.83 11.75 10.85
C ALA A 53 44.24 11.40 10.29
N GLU A 54 44.93 12.40 9.73
CA GLU A 54 46.32 12.22 9.21
C GLU A 54 47.35 11.83 10.29
N TYR A 55 47.08 12.23 11.52
CA TYR A 55 47.95 11.94 12.66
C TYR A 55 47.58 10.67 13.41
N ALA A 56 46.45 10.08 13.12
CA ALA A 56 45.89 8.93 13.84
C ALA A 56 46.81 7.71 13.72
N GLN A 57 47.33 7.41 12.54
CA GLN A 57 48.26 6.33 12.30
C GLN A 57 49.60 6.60 12.97
N ARG A 58 50.11 7.82 12.85
CA ARG A 58 51.47 8.18 13.31
C ARG A 58 51.58 8.29 14.82
N TYR A 59 50.59 8.86 15.48
CA TYR A 59 50.65 9.18 16.91
C TYR A 59 49.76 8.29 17.79
N MET A 60 48.65 7.77 17.22
CA MET A 60 47.71 6.94 17.97
C MET A 60 47.80 5.45 17.60
N ARG A 61 48.62 5.09 16.60
CA ARG A 61 48.76 3.72 16.09
C ARG A 61 47.47 3.07 15.66
N LEU A 62 46.55 3.86 15.09
CA LEU A 62 45.25 3.41 14.56
C LEU A 62 45.39 3.20 13.06
N ASP A 63 45.47 1.92 12.64
CA ASP A 63 45.68 1.56 11.23
C ASP A 63 44.41 1.59 10.38
N ASN A 64 43.23 1.75 10.99
CA ASN A 64 41.93 1.65 10.34
C ASN A 64 41.22 3.00 10.12
N VAL A 65 41.94 4.12 10.18
CA VAL A 65 41.38 5.45 9.95
C VAL A 65 41.50 5.81 8.48
N SER A 66 40.39 6.02 7.80
CA SER A 66 40.35 6.51 6.42
C SER A 66 40.60 8.02 6.40
N LEU A 67 41.42 8.49 5.44
CA LEU A 67 41.60 9.92 5.17
C LEU A 67 40.52 10.49 4.23
N GLU A 68 39.79 9.61 3.57
CA GLU A 68 38.73 9.99 2.64
C GLU A 68 37.34 9.76 3.25
N ALA A 69 36.42 10.66 2.93
CA ALA A 69 35.03 10.47 3.28
C ALA A 69 34.42 9.35 2.43
N TYR A 70 33.65 8.47 3.04
CA TYR A 70 32.96 7.39 2.34
C TYR A 70 31.58 7.14 2.91
N THR A 71 30.75 6.50 2.09
CA THR A 71 29.42 6.06 2.49
C THR A 71 29.31 4.55 2.33
N THR A 72 28.84 3.87 3.35
CA THR A 72 28.54 2.44 3.30
C THR A 72 27.06 2.18 3.50
N TYR A 73 26.60 1.10 2.89
CA TYR A 73 25.22 0.64 3.03
C TYR A 73 25.23 -0.80 3.54
N ARG A 74 24.40 -1.07 4.52
CA ARG A 74 24.24 -2.41 5.09
C ARG A 74 22.76 -2.73 5.22
N ILE A 75 22.34 -3.90 4.74
CA ILE A 75 21.00 -4.41 5.00
C ILE A 75 20.98 -4.90 6.45
N ILE A 76 20.11 -4.30 7.26
CA ILE A 76 19.97 -4.64 8.68
C ILE A 76 18.79 -5.56 8.95
N ALA A 77 17.78 -5.51 8.11
CA ALA A 77 16.63 -6.39 8.21
C ALA A 77 15.88 -6.53 6.88
N THR A 78 15.26 -7.68 6.71
CA THR A 78 14.31 -7.94 5.63
C THR A 78 13.05 -8.55 6.22
N ASN A 79 11.89 -8.11 5.74
CA ASN A 79 10.60 -8.67 6.10
C ASN A 79 9.79 -8.93 4.84
N MET A 80 9.03 -10.02 4.83
CA MET A 80 8.19 -10.41 3.73
C MET A 80 6.78 -10.69 4.26
N TYR A 81 5.78 -10.12 3.60
CA TYR A 81 4.37 -10.41 3.89
C TYR A 81 3.56 -10.44 2.61
N THR A 82 2.38 -11.05 2.68
CA THR A 82 1.48 -11.17 1.54
C THR A 82 0.19 -10.39 1.80
N THR A 83 -0.34 -9.80 0.73
CA THR A 83 -1.66 -9.15 0.74
C THR A 83 -2.51 -9.67 -0.41
N ALA A 84 -3.82 -9.57 -0.26
CA ALA A 84 -4.75 -9.80 -1.34
C ALA A 84 -4.97 -8.48 -2.10
N GLU A 85 -4.76 -8.50 -3.41
CA GLU A 85 -5.02 -7.36 -4.28
C GLU A 85 -6.03 -7.72 -5.37
N PRO A 86 -6.80 -6.75 -5.90
CA PRO A 86 -7.70 -6.99 -7.00
C PRO A 86 -6.95 -7.44 -8.26
N ASP A 87 -7.40 -8.54 -8.88
CA ASP A 87 -6.88 -8.97 -10.17
C ASP A 87 -7.66 -8.28 -11.29
N ALA A 88 -7.05 -7.29 -11.94
CA ALA A 88 -7.69 -6.53 -13.02
C ALA A 88 -8.11 -7.39 -14.22
N SER A 89 -7.51 -8.58 -14.39
CA SER A 89 -7.90 -9.53 -15.44
C SER A 89 -9.14 -10.35 -15.09
N LYS A 90 -9.57 -10.31 -13.83
CA LYS A 90 -10.68 -11.11 -13.29
C LYS A 90 -11.77 -10.22 -12.70
N LEU A 91 -12.30 -9.35 -13.55
CA LEU A 91 -13.48 -8.53 -13.24
C LEU A 91 -14.74 -9.33 -13.56
N PHE A 92 -15.63 -9.42 -12.59
CA PHE A 92 -16.92 -10.06 -12.72
C PHE A 92 -18.04 -9.08 -12.39
N SER A 93 -19.20 -9.31 -12.98
CA SER A 93 -20.42 -8.58 -12.69
C SER A 93 -21.48 -9.55 -12.18
N LEU A 94 -22.14 -9.18 -11.11
CA LEU A 94 -23.24 -9.92 -10.53
C LEU A 94 -24.49 -9.07 -10.59
N GLU A 95 -25.53 -9.56 -11.25
CA GLU A 95 -26.84 -8.94 -11.26
C GLU A 95 -27.61 -9.38 -10.02
N ILE A 96 -28.06 -8.43 -9.22
CA ILE A 96 -28.94 -8.70 -8.09
C ILE A 96 -30.36 -8.72 -8.64
N ASP A 97 -30.93 -9.90 -8.76
CA ASP A 97 -32.35 -10.10 -9.05
C ASP A 97 -33.08 -10.49 -7.76
N LYS A 98 -34.27 -9.90 -7.54
CA LYS A 98 -35.12 -10.19 -6.37
C LYS A 98 -35.53 -11.67 -6.23
N ASN A 99 -35.39 -12.45 -7.31
CA ASN A 99 -35.68 -13.88 -7.35
C ASN A 99 -34.43 -14.76 -7.13
N HIS A 100 -33.24 -14.20 -7.02
CA HIS A 100 -32.02 -14.96 -6.79
C HIS A 100 -31.64 -14.94 -5.31
N PHE A 101 -30.92 -15.98 -4.87
CA PHE A 101 -30.47 -16.16 -3.49
C PHE A 101 -29.35 -15.20 -3.07
N ILE A 102 -29.02 -14.18 -3.90
CA ILE A 102 -27.93 -13.25 -3.63
C ILE A 102 -28.53 -11.93 -3.15
N ASN A 103 -28.46 -11.71 -1.84
CA ASN A 103 -29.02 -10.53 -1.19
C ASN A 103 -27.99 -9.45 -0.87
N ASN A 104 -26.72 -9.85 -0.71
CA ASN A 104 -25.64 -8.93 -0.34
C ASN A 104 -24.30 -9.37 -0.90
N VAL A 105 -23.50 -8.40 -1.36
CA VAL A 105 -22.10 -8.59 -1.79
C VAL A 105 -21.23 -7.60 -1.03
N SER A 106 -20.37 -8.14 -0.16
CA SER A 106 -19.39 -7.36 0.58
C SER A 106 -18.08 -7.28 -0.21
N LYS A 107 -17.58 -6.08 -0.39
CA LYS A 107 -16.33 -5.81 -1.10
C LYS A 107 -15.50 -4.74 -0.39
N THR A 108 -14.18 -4.72 -0.63
CA THR A 108 -13.30 -3.66 -0.17
C THR A 108 -13.52 -2.37 -0.97
N ASP A 109 -12.98 -1.24 -0.50
CA ASP A 109 -12.97 0.03 -1.23
C ASP A 109 -12.32 -0.09 -2.62
N LYS A 110 -11.39 -1.03 -2.78
CA LYS A 110 -10.73 -1.34 -4.06
C LYS A 110 -11.53 -2.30 -4.96
N GLY A 111 -12.74 -2.71 -4.53
CA GLY A 111 -13.61 -3.60 -5.29
C GLY A 111 -13.26 -5.09 -5.20
N LEU A 112 -12.39 -5.50 -4.27
CA LEU A 112 -12.09 -6.90 -4.02
C LEU A 112 -13.25 -7.58 -3.31
N LEU A 113 -13.71 -8.73 -3.82
CA LEU A 113 -14.77 -9.52 -3.20
C LEU A 113 -14.33 -10.05 -1.84
N LEU A 114 -15.14 -9.80 -0.82
CA LEU A 114 -14.94 -10.32 0.54
C LEU A 114 -15.92 -11.44 0.87
N ALA A 115 -17.20 -11.23 0.58
CA ALA A 115 -18.24 -12.22 0.83
C ALA A 115 -19.45 -12.02 -0.07
N ILE A 116 -20.18 -13.10 -0.30
CA ILE A 116 -21.51 -13.11 -0.92
C ILE A 116 -22.50 -13.62 0.14
N ASN A 117 -23.62 -12.93 0.31
CA ASN A 117 -24.65 -13.22 1.33
C ASN A 117 -24.11 -13.25 2.78
N GLY A 118 -23.06 -12.50 3.06
CA GLY A 118 -22.45 -12.41 4.37
C GLY A 118 -21.70 -11.11 4.60
N GLU A 119 -21.25 -10.91 5.84
CA GLU A 119 -20.33 -9.83 6.19
C GLU A 119 -18.90 -10.30 5.94
N GLY A 120 -18.29 -9.75 4.91
CA GLY A 120 -16.85 -9.94 4.67
C GLY A 120 -16.03 -8.95 5.49
N ARG A 121 -14.95 -9.41 6.08
CA ARG A 121 -13.98 -8.57 6.77
C ARG A 121 -12.64 -8.59 6.04
N ASP A 122 -12.06 -7.43 5.82
CA ASP A 122 -10.69 -7.32 5.36
C ASP A 122 -9.76 -7.53 6.56
N ASN A 123 -9.21 -8.73 6.67
CA ASN A 123 -8.25 -9.09 7.72
C ASN A 123 -6.79 -8.84 7.29
N THR A 124 -6.57 -7.98 6.30
CA THR A 124 -5.22 -7.65 5.85
C THR A 124 -4.46 -6.92 6.97
N VAL A 125 -3.56 -7.63 7.64
CA VAL A 125 -2.65 -7.04 8.62
C VAL A 125 -1.36 -6.64 7.90
N ILE A 126 -1.11 -5.33 7.81
CA ILE A 126 0.17 -4.80 7.35
C ILE A 126 1.10 -4.78 8.55
N PRO A 127 2.16 -5.60 8.60
CA PRO A 127 3.06 -5.61 9.73
C PRO A 127 3.78 -4.27 9.85
N THR A 128 3.71 -3.67 11.04
CA THR A 128 4.48 -2.46 11.35
C THR A 128 5.93 -2.85 11.60
N PHE A 129 6.82 -2.33 10.80
CA PHE A 129 8.25 -2.60 10.92
C PHE A 129 8.90 -1.47 11.73
N THR A 130 9.31 -1.79 12.96
CA THR A 130 10.09 -0.86 13.78
C THR A 130 11.56 -1.28 13.67
N PRO A 131 12.42 -0.51 12.98
CA PRO A 131 13.84 -0.82 12.95
C PRO A 131 14.38 -0.76 14.36
N SER A 132 15.18 -1.76 14.76
CA SER A 132 15.97 -1.66 15.99
C SER A 132 16.84 -0.41 15.89
N LYS A 133 16.85 0.41 16.94
CA LYS A 133 17.72 1.59 16.97
C LYS A 133 19.15 1.15 16.65
N PRO A 134 19.85 1.80 15.72
CA PRO A 134 21.26 1.53 15.53
C PRO A 134 21.95 1.71 16.88
N GLN A 135 22.75 0.72 17.27
CA GLN A 135 23.55 0.87 18.48
C GLN A 135 24.46 2.09 18.26
N PRO A 136 24.52 3.01 19.21
CA PRO A 136 25.43 4.14 19.09
C PRO A 136 26.83 3.57 18.85
N ILE A 137 27.48 4.04 17.80
CA ILE A 137 28.90 3.79 17.60
C ILE A 137 29.56 4.47 18.79
N LEU A 138 30.07 3.68 19.73
CA LEU A 138 30.79 4.17 20.89
C LEU A 138 31.94 5.03 20.36
N ASN A 139 31.86 6.33 20.57
CA ASN A 139 32.96 7.22 20.26
C ASN A 139 34.12 6.84 21.15
N SER A 140 35.34 6.95 20.66
CA SER A 140 36.57 6.68 21.43
C SER A 140 36.65 7.44 22.75
N LYS A 141 35.91 8.51 22.92
CA LYS A 141 35.72 9.24 24.19
C LYS A 141 34.96 8.45 25.25
N ASP A 142 34.09 7.53 24.85
CA ASP A 142 33.27 6.72 25.81
C ASP A 142 34.13 5.63 26.45
N TYR A 143 35.22 5.21 25.82
CA TYR A 143 36.19 4.28 26.40
C TYR A 143 37.18 4.96 27.36
N MET A 144 37.44 6.26 27.19
CA MET A 144 38.38 6.99 28.08
C MET A 144 37.76 7.43 29.39
N SER A 145 36.41 7.43 29.51
CA SER A 145 35.73 7.85 30.73
C SER A 145 35.48 6.72 31.74
N GLN A 146 35.74 5.46 31.36
CA GLN A 146 35.50 4.30 32.23
C GLN A 146 36.78 3.78 32.97
N ASP A 147 37.95 4.22 32.58
CA ASP A 147 39.21 3.68 33.13
C ASP A 147 39.93 4.60 34.14
N ILE A 148 39.24 5.67 34.63
CA ILE A 148 39.83 6.55 35.64
C ILE A 148 38.83 6.70 36.81
N LEU A 149 38.58 5.60 37.52
CA LEU A 149 38.13 5.62 38.92
C LEU A 149 38.63 4.38 39.64
#